data_c3c5222c38b0277122ecc5b4e7e91cb7
#
_entry.id   c3c5222c38b0277122ecc5b4e7e91cb7
#
_cell.length_a   1.000
_cell.length_b   1.000
_cell.length_c   1.000
_cell.angle_alpha   90.00
_cell.angle_beta   90.00
_cell.angle_gamma   90.00
#
_symmetry.space_group_name_H-M   'P 1'
#
loop_
_entity.id
_entity.type
_entity.pdbx_description
1 polymer ?
#
loop_
_entity_poly.entity_id
_entity_poly.type
_entity_poly.pdbx_seq_one_letter_code
_entity_poly.pdbx_strand_id
1 'polypeptide(L)'
;MIRLSILFGLTLTLNSLSHGHEVRPGHLTISSTSDSQVYNASFRQPQIAGQFLGLYLETNCDQNLVSTQINGSSVTENYELNCSKSTLSEIEIVGLERTMIDTLVSISDSNQSSLLPETLLITGDQPRIELSSTNYSLPIYLLIGFEHLLYGYDHILFVLMLLYLVRKPVDSIKIITVFTIAHSITLALSVFEFMRISQAPIEAIIAGTIVLLASENLRDSKVLMMRNLILVVFSFGLLHGLGFAGALKEIGLPQSNQFSALLLFNIGLELAQLTIVVPILLALRITKRMENKLLFQSPIYLSGVIASYWFIDRTWGIVSPLLI
;
A
#
# COMPACT_ATOMS: atom_id res chain seq x y z
N MET A 1 35.67 9.01 20.01
CA MET A 1 34.43 9.37 20.70
C MET A 1 33.38 10.02 19.77
N ILE A 2 33.72 10.94 18.88
CA ILE A 2 32.77 11.61 17.96
C ILE A 2 32.06 10.63 17.01
N ARG A 3 32.74 9.56 16.55
CA ARG A 3 32.10 8.56 15.65
C ARG A 3 31.01 7.70 16.32
N LEU A 4 31.10 7.47 17.64
CA LEU A 4 30.10 6.69 18.38
C LEU A 4 28.85 7.53 18.67
N SER A 5 29.01 8.83 18.91
CA SER A 5 27.92 9.77 19.17
C SER A 5 27.05 10.03 17.92
N ILE A 6 27.65 9.99 16.71
CA ILE A 6 26.92 10.13 15.44
C ILE A 6 26.10 8.86 15.17
N LEU A 7 26.62 7.67 15.46
CA LEU A 7 25.89 6.42 15.34
C LEU A 7 24.69 6.38 16.31
N PHE A 8 24.89 6.84 17.56
CA PHE A 8 23.83 6.86 18.58
C PHE A 8 22.74 7.92 18.30
N GLY A 9 23.13 9.08 17.75
CA GLY A 9 22.17 10.10 17.28
C GLY A 9 21.33 9.64 16.07
N LEU A 10 21.93 8.85 15.17
CA LEU A 10 21.23 8.31 14.00
C LEU A 10 20.21 7.22 14.39
N THR A 11 20.47 6.43 15.44
CA THR A 11 19.54 5.42 15.93
C THR A 11 18.31 6.01 16.64
N LEU A 12 18.46 7.17 17.28
CA LEU A 12 17.32 7.85 17.95
C LEU A 12 16.36 8.51 16.94
N THR A 13 16.85 8.96 15.79
CA THR A 13 15.98 9.52 14.73
C THR A 13 15.32 8.45 13.86
N LEU A 14 15.86 7.22 13.84
CA LEU A 14 15.31 6.10 13.09
C LEU A 14 14.07 5.48 13.75
N ASN A 15 13.85 5.69 15.06
CA ASN A 15 12.65 5.21 15.74
C ASN A 15 11.36 5.85 15.20
N SER A 16 11.43 7.05 14.62
CA SER A 16 10.28 7.69 13.95
C SER A 16 10.06 7.21 12.51
N LEU A 17 11.05 6.56 11.89
CA LEU A 17 10.96 5.94 10.56
C LEU A 17 10.60 4.45 10.63
N SER A 18 10.49 3.89 11.83
CA SER A 18 10.27 2.46 12.08
C SER A 18 8.85 2.00 11.75
N HIS A 19 7.90 2.89 11.74
CA HIS A 19 6.56 2.59 11.29
C HIS A 19 6.48 3.02 9.82
N GLY A 20 6.85 2.14 8.92
CA GLY A 20 6.37 2.18 7.55
C GLY A 20 4.85 1.98 7.63
N HIS A 21 4.13 3.04 8.00
CA HIS A 21 2.69 3.04 7.98
C HIS A 21 2.29 2.93 6.52
N GLU A 22 1.90 1.73 6.09
CA GLU A 22 0.95 1.64 5.00
C GLU A 22 -0.19 2.57 5.39
N VAL A 23 -0.35 3.66 4.64
CA VAL A 23 -1.51 4.54 4.79
C VAL A 23 -2.69 3.70 4.32
N ARG A 24 -3.39 3.09 5.28
CA ARG A 24 -4.57 2.28 5.01
C ARG A 24 -5.75 3.23 4.95
N PRO A 25 -6.41 3.37 3.80
CA PRO A 25 -7.60 4.21 3.71
C PRO A 25 -8.73 3.63 4.56
N GLY A 26 -9.64 4.49 5.00
CA GLY A 26 -10.94 4.07 5.50
C GLY A 26 -11.77 3.45 4.36
N HIS A 27 -12.74 2.62 4.69
CA HIS A 27 -13.64 2.05 3.70
C HIS A 27 -15.09 2.11 4.18
N LEU A 28 -15.93 2.79 3.41
CA LEU A 28 -17.37 2.87 3.62
C LEU A 28 -18.09 2.12 2.50
N THR A 29 -18.84 1.11 2.86
CA THR A 29 -19.72 0.39 1.92
C THR A 29 -21.15 0.71 2.25
N ILE A 30 -21.92 1.18 1.28
CA ILE A 30 -23.36 1.44 1.39
C ILE A 30 -24.09 0.52 0.42
N SER A 31 -25.04 -0.26 0.92
CA SER A 31 -25.85 -1.18 0.13
C SER A 31 -27.34 -0.92 0.35
N SER A 32 -28.11 -0.89 -0.73
CA SER A 32 -29.57 -0.82 -0.62
C SER A 32 -30.12 -2.12 -0.05
N THR A 33 -31.15 -2.02 0.80
CA THR A 33 -31.92 -3.17 1.26
C THR A 33 -33.07 -3.49 0.30
N SER A 34 -33.91 -4.47 0.61
CA SER A 34 -35.14 -4.75 -0.12
C SER A 34 -36.15 -3.58 -0.05
N ASP A 35 -35.99 -2.71 0.95
CA ASP A 35 -36.72 -1.44 1.04
C ASP A 35 -35.88 -0.33 0.42
N SER A 36 -36.37 0.31 -0.63
CA SER A 36 -35.64 1.36 -1.39
C SER A 36 -35.29 2.62 -0.59
N GLN A 37 -35.78 2.73 0.63
CA GLN A 37 -35.56 3.89 1.51
C GLN A 37 -34.59 3.57 2.68
N VAL A 38 -34.17 2.32 2.81
CA VAL A 38 -33.26 1.89 3.87
C VAL A 38 -31.98 1.34 3.28
N TYR A 39 -30.84 1.84 3.77
CA TYR A 39 -29.50 1.41 3.36
C TYR A 39 -28.76 0.83 4.56
N ASN A 40 -27.97 -0.20 4.31
CA ASN A 40 -26.96 -0.68 5.26
C ASN A 40 -25.62 -0.04 4.92
N ALA A 41 -25.02 0.63 5.88
CA ALA A 41 -23.68 1.20 5.74
C ALA A 41 -22.70 0.49 6.68
N SER A 42 -21.56 0.11 6.15
CA SER A 42 -20.46 -0.50 6.91
C SER A 42 -19.22 0.39 6.75
N PHE A 43 -18.84 1.08 7.82
CA PHE A 43 -17.67 1.95 7.86
C PHE A 43 -16.53 1.28 8.59
N ARG A 44 -15.47 0.97 7.87
CA ARG A 44 -14.23 0.43 8.43
C ARG A 44 -13.17 1.50 8.45
N GLN A 45 -12.61 1.76 9.61
CA GLN A 45 -11.49 2.67 9.83
C GLN A 45 -10.28 1.91 10.38
N PRO A 46 -9.05 2.21 9.91
CA PRO A 46 -7.83 1.59 10.42
C PRO A 46 -7.48 2.14 11.80
N GLN A 47 -6.70 1.38 12.56
CA GLN A 47 -5.98 1.89 13.71
C GLN A 47 -4.61 2.40 13.28
N ILE A 48 -4.19 3.54 13.79
CA ILE A 48 -2.83 4.06 13.62
C ILE A 48 -2.11 3.97 14.95
N ALA A 49 -0.99 3.26 14.99
CA ALA A 49 -0.21 3.01 16.20
C ALA A 49 -1.05 2.45 17.37
N GLY A 50 -2.03 1.59 17.08
CA GLY A 50 -2.92 0.99 18.08
C GLY A 50 -3.98 1.93 18.63
N GLN A 51 -4.12 3.15 18.08
CA GLN A 51 -5.12 4.11 18.46
C GLN A 51 -6.24 4.21 17.42
N PHE A 52 -7.47 4.39 17.88
CA PHE A 52 -8.61 4.66 17.02
C PHE A 52 -8.60 6.13 16.59
N LEU A 53 -8.94 6.37 15.34
CA LEU A 53 -8.93 7.70 14.75
C LEU A 53 -10.13 8.56 15.19
N GLY A 54 -11.17 7.94 15.72
CA GLY A 54 -12.40 8.62 16.15
C GLY A 54 -13.17 9.23 14.98
N LEU A 55 -13.09 8.60 13.81
CA LEU A 55 -13.87 8.99 12.64
C LEU A 55 -15.28 8.43 12.78
N TYR A 56 -16.28 9.18 12.31
CA TYR A 56 -17.66 8.70 12.26
C TYR A 56 -18.38 9.19 11.01
N LEU A 57 -19.34 8.38 10.56
CA LEU A 57 -20.16 8.67 9.39
C LEU A 57 -21.25 9.67 9.76
N GLU A 58 -21.43 10.71 8.93
CA GLU A 58 -22.63 11.55 8.90
C GLU A 58 -23.24 11.55 7.50
N THR A 59 -24.57 11.54 7.45
CA THR A 59 -25.34 11.58 6.19
C THR A 59 -26.58 12.46 6.37
N ASN A 60 -27.24 12.81 5.26
CA ASN A 60 -28.52 13.52 5.28
C ASN A 60 -29.71 12.61 5.67
N CYS A 61 -29.49 11.34 5.97
CA CYS A 61 -30.52 10.38 6.42
C CYS A 61 -30.45 10.18 7.94
N ASP A 62 -31.57 9.73 8.53
CA ASP A 62 -31.58 9.30 9.92
C ASP A 62 -30.71 8.03 10.06
N GLN A 63 -29.68 8.07 10.89
CA GLN A 63 -28.73 6.96 11.05
C GLN A 63 -28.81 6.32 12.42
N ASN A 64 -28.74 4.99 12.44
CA ASN A 64 -28.74 4.18 13.65
C ASN A 64 -27.53 3.24 13.66
N LEU A 65 -26.65 3.35 14.68
CA LEU A 65 -25.54 2.44 14.86
C LEU A 65 -26.05 1.07 15.34
N VAL A 66 -25.87 0.06 14.49
CA VAL A 66 -26.34 -1.32 14.76
C VAL A 66 -25.28 -2.10 15.54
N SER A 67 -24.02 -2.01 15.16
CA SER A 67 -22.94 -2.74 15.82
C SER A 67 -21.57 -2.11 15.55
N THR A 68 -20.66 -2.30 16.52
CA THR A 68 -19.23 -1.96 16.39
C THR A 68 -18.41 -3.23 16.59
N GLN A 69 -17.50 -3.52 15.67
CA GLN A 69 -16.61 -4.67 15.71
C GLN A 69 -15.15 -4.20 15.65
N ILE A 70 -14.32 -4.72 16.55
CA ILE A 70 -12.89 -4.44 16.60
C ILE A 70 -12.16 -5.70 16.13
N ASN A 71 -11.49 -5.61 14.99
CA ASN A 71 -10.74 -6.72 14.41
C ASN A 71 -9.27 -6.32 14.22
N GLY A 72 -8.41 -6.75 15.15
CA GLY A 72 -6.97 -6.53 15.08
C GLY A 72 -6.60 -5.06 14.91
N SER A 73 -6.34 -4.64 13.68
CA SER A 73 -5.88 -3.29 13.32
C SER A 73 -6.99 -2.37 12.76
N SER A 74 -8.26 -2.75 12.84
CA SER A 74 -9.37 -1.95 12.31
C SER A 74 -10.60 -1.97 13.19
N VAL A 75 -11.40 -0.91 13.11
CA VAL A 75 -12.75 -0.82 13.69
C VAL A 75 -13.75 -0.79 12.55
N THR A 76 -14.79 -1.59 12.64
CA THR A 76 -15.91 -1.59 11.68
C THR A 76 -17.18 -1.24 12.43
N GLU A 77 -17.83 -0.17 12.00
CA GLU A 77 -19.12 0.28 12.49
C GLU A 77 -20.19 0.03 11.42
N ASN A 78 -21.27 -0.63 11.81
CA ASN A 78 -22.37 -0.93 10.92
C ASN A 78 -23.56 -0.05 11.30
N TYR A 79 -24.08 0.66 10.32
CA TYR A 79 -25.19 1.59 10.45
C TYR A 79 -26.38 1.14 9.58
N GLU A 80 -27.56 1.41 10.06
CA GLU A 80 -28.79 1.43 9.26
C GLU A 80 -29.16 2.88 8.99
N LEU A 81 -29.23 3.24 7.71
CA LEU A 81 -29.59 4.60 7.25
C LEU A 81 -31.03 4.59 6.76
N ASN A 82 -31.89 5.36 7.38
CA ASN A 82 -33.28 5.53 6.99
C ASN A 82 -33.42 6.86 6.24
N CYS A 83 -33.65 6.76 4.92
CA CYS A 83 -33.75 7.87 4.01
C CYS A 83 -35.22 8.14 3.61
N SER A 84 -36.22 7.78 4.45
CA SER A 84 -37.65 7.98 4.16
C SER A 84 -38.05 9.45 4.01
N LYS A 85 -37.29 10.37 4.58
CA LYS A 85 -37.51 11.82 4.51
C LYS A 85 -36.84 12.51 3.34
N SER A 86 -35.68 11.95 2.87
CA SER A 86 -34.88 12.51 1.78
C SER A 86 -34.07 11.38 1.16
N THR A 87 -33.79 11.43 -0.15
CA THR A 87 -32.86 10.49 -0.78
C THR A 87 -31.45 10.71 -0.23
N LEU A 88 -30.66 9.65 -0.14
CA LEU A 88 -29.25 9.75 0.24
C LEU A 88 -28.52 10.60 -0.81
N SER A 89 -28.15 11.80 -0.43
CA SER A 89 -27.52 12.78 -1.32
C SER A 89 -26.18 13.29 -0.82
N GLU A 90 -25.84 12.99 0.44
CA GLU A 90 -24.67 13.55 1.09
C GLU A 90 -24.05 12.55 2.04
N ILE A 91 -22.72 12.47 2.00
CA ILE A 91 -21.90 11.65 2.87
C ILE A 91 -20.74 12.50 3.39
N GLU A 92 -20.55 12.50 4.71
CA GLU A 92 -19.43 13.16 5.37
C GLU A 92 -18.74 12.18 6.33
N ILE A 93 -17.41 12.17 6.33
CA ILE A 93 -16.62 11.45 7.31
C ILE A 93 -16.02 12.48 8.27
N VAL A 94 -16.67 12.67 9.38
CA VAL A 94 -16.27 13.66 10.38
C VAL A 94 -14.98 13.25 11.06
N GLY A 95 -14.04 14.19 11.14
CA GLY A 95 -12.72 13.98 11.72
C GLY A 95 -11.64 13.59 10.71
N LEU A 96 -12.01 13.34 9.44
CA LEU A 96 -11.07 12.95 8.40
C LEU A 96 -10.00 14.04 8.15
N GLU A 97 -10.37 15.30 8.25
CA GLU A 97 -9.50 16.46 8.11
C GLU A 97 -8.33 16.52 9.13
N ARG A 98 -8.45 15.76 10.22
CA ARG A 98 -7.41 15.66 11.26
C ARG A 98 -6.47 14.48 11.07
N THR A 99 -6.68 13.72 10.00
CA THR A 99 -5.93 12.50 9.70
C THR A 99 -5.19 12.63 8.38
N MET A 100 -4.28 11.69 8.12
CA MET A 100 -3.59 11.59 6.83
C MET A 100 -4.11 10.42 5.99
N ILE A 101 -5.32 9.93 6.30
CA ILE A 101 -5.94 8.85 5.55
C ILE A 101 -7.09 9.39 4.71
N ASP A 102 -7.33 8.73 3.59
CA ASP A 102 -8.52 8.92 2.76
C ASP A 102 -9.54 7.84 3.04
N THR A 103 -10.80 8.04 2.63
CA THR A 103 -11.85 7.04 2.77
C THR A 103 -12.45 6.71 1.40
N LEU A 104 -12.41 5.43 1.04
CA LEU A 104 -13.09 4.89 -0.12
C LEU A 104 -14.56 4.63 0.21
N VAL A 105 -15.46 5.16 -0.61
CA VAL A 105 -16.90 4.94 -0.51
C VAL A 105 -17.36 4.10 -1.68
N SER A 106 -17.95 2.94 -1.40
CA SER A 106 -18.53 2.05 -2.39
C SER A 106 -20.03 1.99 -2.20
N ILE A 107 -20.80 2.41 -3.21
CA ILE A 107 -22.27 2.40 -3.17
C ILE A 107 -22.76 1.34 -4.14
N SER A 108 -23.53 0.37 -3.62
CA SER A 108 -24.18 -0.67 -4.41
C SER A 108 -25.70 -0.51 -4.34
N ASP A 109 -26.32 -0.22 -5.48
CA ASP A 109 -27.76 -0.19 -5.61
C ASP A 109 -28.25 -1.47 -6.30
N SER A 110 -29.07 -2.26 -5.61
CA SER A 110 -29.63 -3.52 -6.13
C SER A 110 -30.60 -3.31 -7.30
N ASN A 111 -31.08 -2.09 -7.51
CA ASN A 111 -32.11 -1.75 -8.52
C ASN A 111 -31.52 -1.14 -9.80
N GLN A 112 -30.26 -0.75 -9.83
CA GLN A 112 -29.63 -0.22 -11.03
C GLN A 112 -28.74 -1.29 -11.69
N SER A 113 -29.05 -1.59 -12.95
CA SER A 113 -28.24 -2.45 -13.83
C SER A 113 -26.90 -1.80 -14.25
N SER A 114 -26.39 -0.85 -13.47
CA SER A 114 -25.05 -0.31 -13.69
C SER A 114 -24.05 -1.38 -13.33
N LEU A 115 -23.24 -1.78 -14.30
CA LEU A 115 -22.22 -2.82 -14.24
C LEU A 115 -21.07 -2.52 -13.24
N LEU A 116 -21.12 -1.38 -12.54
CA LEU A 116 -20.09 -0.91 -11.62
C LEU A 116 -20.73 -0.31 -10.37
N PRO A 117 -20.38 -0.74 -9.15
CA PRO A 117 -20.65 0.05 -7.96
C PRO A 117 -19.94 1.40 -8.12
N GLU A 118 -20.63 2.47 -7.81
CA GLU A 118 -20.03 3.80 -7.80
C GLU A 118 -19.01 3.86 -6.66
N THR A 119 -17.74 4.05 -7.01
CA THR A 119 -16.67 4.17 -6.01
C THR A 119 -16.18 5.61 -6.01
N LEU A 120 -16.25 6.25 -4.85
CA LEU A 120 -15.89 7.65 -4.61
C LEU A 120 -14.75 7.69 -3.60
N LEU A 121 -13.93 8.75 -3.64
CA LEU A 121 -12.89 9.01 -2.66
C LEU A 121 -13.25 10.25 -1.86
N ILE A 122 -13.25 10.12 -0.53
CA ILE A 122 -13.33 11.22 0.42
C ILE A 122 -11.94 11.45 0.99
N THR A 123 -11.43 12.67 0.87
CA THR A 123 -10.10 13.06 1.35
C THR A 123 -10.19 13.97 2.57
N GLY A 124 -9.09 14.11 3.32
CA GLY A 124 -9.03 15.04 4.44
C GLY A 124 -9.33 16.51 4.05
N ASP A 125 -8.98 16.91 2.82
CA ASP A 125 -9.26 18.23 2.28
C ASP A 125 -10.74 18.41 1.86
N GLN A 126 -11.43 17.31 1.56
CA GLN A 126 -12.83 17.26 1.18
C GLN A 126 -13.54 16.12 1.94
N PRO A 127 -13.82 16.29 3.24
CA PRO A 127 -14.39 15.23 4.08
C PRO A 127 -15.88 14.98 3.79
N ARG A 128 -16.50 15.78 2.92
CA ARG A 128 -17.92 15.75 2.54
C ARG A 128 -18.06 15.67 1.02
N ILE A 129 -18.95 14.81 0.56
CA ILE A 129 -19.30 14.68 -0.86
C ILE A 129 -20.81 14.71 -1.05
N GLU A 130 -21.24 15.35 -2.15
CA GLU A 130 -22.62 15.33 -2.63
C GLU A 130 -22.77 14.30 -3.73
N LEU A 131 -23.61 13.30 -3.55
CA LEU A 131 -23.82 12.19 -4.50
C LEU A 131 -24.47 12.62 -5.83
N SER A 132 -25.10 13.80 -5.84
CA SER A 132 -25.83 14.30 -7.03
C SER A 132 -24.94 14.95 -8.10
N SER A 133 -23.65 15.22 -7.82
CA SER A 133 -22.79 16.06 -8.67
C SER A 133 -21.54 15.37 -9.23
N THR A 134 -21.27 14.12 -8.90
CA THR A 134 -19.94 13.55 -9.20
C THR A 134 -20.00 12.32 -10.10
N ASN A 135 -19.98 12.57 -11.41
CA ASN A 135 -19.45 11.60 -12.37
C ASN A 135 -17.92 11.57 -12.33
N TYR A 136 -17.32 11.21 -11.22
CA TYR A 136 -15.89 10.92 -11.15
C TYR A 136 -15.66 9.40 -11.14
N SER A 137 -15.85 8.79 -12.31
CA SER A 137 -15.25 7.49 -12.59
C SER A 137 -13.78 7.66 -12.95
N LEU A 138 -13.01 8.42 -12.16
CA LEU A 138 -11.56 8.29 -12.21
C LEU A 138 -11.22 6.86 -11.78
N PRO A 139 -10.29 6.19 -12.47
CA PRO A 139 -9.86 4.87 -12.07
C PRO A 139 -9.09 4.99 -10.74
N ILE A 140 -9.83 5.08 -9.64
CA ILE A 140 -9.29 5.30 -8.28
C ILE A 140 -8.27 4.23 -7.92
N TYR A 141 -8.46 2.99 -8.40
CA TYR A 141 -7.49 1.92 -8.21
C TYR A 141 -6.16 2.18 -8.92
N LEU A 142 -6.17 2.96 -10.01
CA LEU A 142 -4.93 3.43 -10.63
C LEU A 142 -4.18 4.38 -9.72
N LEU A 143 -4.89 5.31 -9.07
CA LEU A 143 -4.30 6.24 -8.11
C LEU A 143 -3.76 5.48 -6.89
N ILE A 144 -4.55 4.58 -6.31
CA ILE A 144 -4.14 3.74 -5.18
C ILE A 144 -2.88 2.92 -5.51
N GLY A 145 -2.82 2.33 -6.71
CA GLY A 145 -1.63 1.59 -7.17
C GLY A 145 -0.41 2.49 -7.34
N PHE A 146 -0.61 3.71 -7.82
CA PHE A 146 0.44 4.71 -7.96
C PHE A 146 0.97 5.16 -6.59
N GLU A 147 0.10 5.49 -5.67
CA GLU A 147 0.43 5.91 -4.31
C GLU A 147 1.05 4.79 -3.49
N HIS A 148 0.55 3.56 -3.64
CA HIS A 148 1.11 2.39 -2.96
C HIS A 148 2.61 2.25 -3.19
N LEU A 149 3.08 2.44 -4.42
CA LEU A 149 4.50 2.39 -4.71
C LEU A 149 5.26 3.59 -4.10
N LEU A 150 4.70 4.79 -4.20
CA LEU A 150 5.37 6.01 -3.72
C LEU A 150 5.50 6.05 -2.19
N TYR A 151 4.53 5.51 -1.47
CA TYR A 151 4.55 5.43 -0.01
C TYR A 151 5.14 4.11 0.51
N GLY A 152 5.29 3.10 -0.36
CA GLY A 152 5.96 1.84 -0.05
C GLY A 152 7.48 1.99 -0.06
N TYR A 153 8.09 2.41 1.06
CA TYR A 153 9.54 2.61 1.16
C TYR A 153 10.35 1.34 0.82
N ASP A 154 9.82 0.16 1.11
CA ASP A 154 10.42 -1.13 0.75
C ASP A 154 10.45 -1.31 -0.78
N HIS A 155 9.40 -0.94 -1.50
CA HIS A 155 9.37 -0.95 -2.97
C HIS A 155 10.38 0.04 -3.56
N ILE A 156 10.48 1.26 -3.00
CA ILE A 156 11.44 2.27 -3.46
C ILE A 156 12.88 1.78 -3.26
N LEU A 157 13.21 1.25 -2.07
CA LEU A 157 14.54 0.72 -1.79
C LEU A 157 14.85 -0.51 -2.64
N PHE A 158 13.86 -1.38 -2.86
CA PHE A 158 14.01 -2.55 -3.71
C PHE A 158 14.31 -2.15 -5.17
N VAL A 159 13.50 -1.26 -5.76
CA VAL A 159 13.72 -0.73 -7.12
C VAL A 159 15.09 -0.04 -7.22
N LEU A 160 15.46 0.77 -6.22
CA LEU A 160 16.77 1.41 -6.17
C LEU A 160 17.89 0.36 -6.23
N MET A 161 17.83 -0.69 -5.43
CA MET A 161 18.84 -1.76 -5.43
C MET A 161 18.89 -2.53 -6.75
N LEU A 162 17.75 -2.76 -7.40
CA LEU A 162 17.70 -3.36 -8.74
C LEU A 162 18.39 -2.47 -9.79
N LEU A 163 18.16 -1.15 -9.74
CA LEU A 163 18.77 -0.21 -10.67
C LEU A 163 20.29 -0.07 -10.48
N TYR A 164 20.79 -0.27 -9.25
CA TYR A 164 22.24 -0.39 -9.01
C TYR A 164 22.84 -1.66 -9.60
N LEU A 165 22.06 -2.73 -9.63
CA LEU A 165 22.46 -4.02 -10.22
C LEU A 165 22.41 -3.98 -11.75
N VAL A 166 21.33 -3.41 -12.33
CA VAL A 166 21.04 -3.37 -13.77
C VAL A 166 21.00 -1.93 -14.25
N ARG A 167 22.11 -1.44 -14.76
CA ARG A 167 22.30 -0.02 -15.07
C ARG A 167 21.85 0.39 -16.49
N LYS A 168 21.47 -0.57 -17.34
CA LYS A 168 21.00 -0.29 -18.69
C LYS A 168 19.49 -0.02 -18.67
N PRO A 169 19.00 1.12 -19.20
CA PRO A 169 17.59 1.49 -19.14
C PRO A 169 16.64 0.41 -19.65
N VAL A 170 16.97 -0.20 -20.80
CA VAL A 170 16.13 -1.25 -21.42
C VAL A 170 16.05 -2.50 -20.53
N ASP A 171 17.17 -2.93 -19.95
CA ASP A 171 17.21 -4.09 -19.07
C ASP A 171 16.51 -3.78 -17.74
N SER A 172 16.62 -2.54 -17.23
CA SER A 172 15.91 -2.07 -16.03
C SER A 172 14.41 -2.13 -16.22
N ILE A 173 13.87 -1.63 -17.34
CA ILE A 173 12.43 -1.70 -17.64
C ILE A 173 11.97 -3.16 -17.68
N LYS A 174 12.67 -4.04 -18.42
CA LYS A 174 12.31 -5.47 -18.49
C LYS A 174 12.22 -6.12 -17.12
N ILE A 175 13.19 -5.86 -16.25
CA ILE A 175 13.25 -6.46 -14.91
C ILE A 175 12.14 -5.93 -14.03
N ILE A 176 11.84 -4.63 -14.11
CA ILE A 176 10.74 -4.01 -13.38
C ILE A 176 9.40 -4.60 -13.82
N THR A 177 9.17 -4.72 -15.14
CA THR A 177 7.95 -5.36 -15.65
C THR A 177 7.82 -6.83 -15.23
N VAL A 178 8.93 -7.59 -15.20
CA VAL A 178 8.93 -8.97 -14.66
C VAL A 178 8.52 -8.98 -13.18
N PHE A 179 9.02 -8.05 -12.38
CA PHE A 179 8.62 -7.89 -10.99
C PHE A 179 7.13 -7.59 -10.86
N THR A 180 6.61 -6.59 -11.63
CA THR A 180 5.20 -6.21 -11.59
C THR A 180 4.27 -7.34 -12.01
N ILE A 181 4.63 -8.12 -13.04
CA ILE A 181 3.85 -9.29 -13.45
C ILE A 181 3.80 -10.32 -12.32
N ALA A 182 4.92 -10.65 -11.69
CA ALA A 182 4.99 -11.60 -10.59
C ALA A 182 4.18 -11.11 -9.38
N HIS A 183 4.33 -9.84 -9.02
CA HIS A 183 3.55 -9.17 -7.98
C HIS A 183 2.05 -9.27 -8.24
N SER A 184 1.62 -8.96 -9.46
CA SER A 184 0.23 -9.03 -9.89
C SER A 184 -0.37 -10.44 -9.75
N ILE A 185 0.42 -11.47 -10.06
CA ILE A 185 -0.04 -12.86 -9.95
C ILE A 185 -0.37 -13.20 -8.49
N THR A 186 0.53 -12.95 -7.55
CA THR A 186 0.31 -13.31 -6.14
C THR A 186 -0.70 -12.38 -5.47
N LEU A 187 -0.75 -11.11 -5.87
CA LEU A 187 -1.79 -10.19 -5.44
C LEU A 187 -3.17 -10.70 -5.86
N ALA A 188 -3.34 -11.10 -7.13
CA ALA A 188 -4.59 -11.68 -7.63
C ALA A 188 -4.96 -12.97 -6.89
N LEU A 189 -4.01 -13.90 -6.70
CA LEU A 189 -4.26 -15.16 -5.97
C LEU A 189 -4.73 -14.90 -4.53
N SER A 190 -4.21 -13.86 -3.88
CA SER A 190 -4.61 -13.50 -2.52
C SER A 190 -5.96 -12.78 -2.48
N VAL A 191 -6.23 -11.88 -3.43
CA VAL A 191 -7.52 -11.18 -3.54
C VAL A 191 -8.67 -12.15 -3.82
N PHE A 192 -8.47 -13.10 -4.71
CA PHE A 192 -9.45 -14.15 -4.99
C PHE A 192 -9.48 -15.26 -3.94
N GLU A 193 -8.80 -15.07 -2.81
CA GLU A 193 -8.78 -15.98 -1.66
C GLU A 193 -8.19 -17.37 -1.92
N PHE A 194 -7.47 -17.57 -3.03
CA PHE A 194 -6.74 -18.83 -3.29
C PHE A 194 -5.56 -19.03 -2.35
N MET A 195 -5.01 -17.91 -1.81
CA MET A 195 -3.91 -17.93 -0.86
C MET A 195 -4.19 -17.00 0.31
N ARG A 196 -4.02 -17.50 1.53
CA ARG A 196 -4.13 -16.73 2.78
C ARG A 196 -2.83 -16.91 3.56
N ILE A 197 -1.98 -15.90 3.56
CA ILE A 197 -0.69 -15.93 4.26
C ILE A 197 -0.66 -14.78 5.26
N SER A 198 -0.13 -15.03 6.44
CA SER A 198 0.08 -13.99 7.45
C SER A 198 1.04 -12.93 6.91
N GLN A 199 0.73 -11.65 7.13
CA GLN A 199 1.46 -10.52 6.57
C GLN A 199 2.84 -10.35 7.20
N ALA A 200 2.94 -10.50 8.53
CA ALA A 200 4.18 -10.27 9.26
C ALA A 200 5.40 -11.09 8.79
N PRO A 201 5.31 -12.41 8.50
CA PRO A 201 6.41 -13.16 7.92
C PRO A 201 6.80 -12.67 6.52
N ILE A 202 5.81 -12.30 5.69
CA ILE A 202 6.08 -11.82 4.33
C ILE A 202 6.83 -10.49 4.37
N GLU A 203 6.42 -9.56 5.20
CA GLU A 203 7.11 -8.28 5.38
C GLU A 203 8.56 -8.45 5.84
N ALA A 204 8.83 -9.38 6.75
CA ALA A 204 10.19 -9.70 7.15
C ALA A 204 11.01 -10.23 5.97
N ILE A 205 10.46 -11.15 5.16
CA ILE A 205 11.12 -11.69 3.98
C ILE A 205 11.36 -10.59 2.93
N ILE A 206 10.40 -9.69 2.71
CA ILE A 206 10.56 -8.53 1.81
C ILE A 206 11.77 -7.69 2.22
N ALA A 207 11.89 -7.33 3.50
CA ALA A 207 13.06 -6.62 4.00
C ALA A 207 14.36 -7.43 3.75
N GLY A 208 14.34 -8.74 3.95
CA GLY A 208 15.45 -9.65 3.63
C GLY A 208 15.86 -9.62 2.16
N THR A 209 14.91 -9.49 1.21
CA THR A 209 15.23 -9.38 -0.22
C THR A 209 16.01 -8.12 -0.55
N ILE A 210 15.72 -7.00 0.12
CA ILE A 210 16.44 -5.74 -0.04
C ILE A 210 17.87 -5.87 0.51
N VAL A 211 18.04 -6.51 1.67
CA VAL A 211 19.36 -6.80 2.24
C VAL A 211 20.20 -7.65 1.28
N LEU A 212 19.60 -8.69 0.69
CA LEU A 212 20.29 -9.54 -0.30
C LEU A 212 20.73 -8.73 -1.52
N LEU A 213 19.86 -7.88 -2.08
CA LEU A 213 20.20 -7.02 -3.21
C LEU A 213 21.29 -6.00 -2.86
N ALA A 214 21.21 -5.38 -1.67
CA ALA A 214 22.24 -4.45 -1.20
C ALA A 214 23.59 -5.15 -1.07
N SER A 215 23.63 -6.34 -0.46
CA SER A 215 24.86 -7.13 -0.32
C SER A 215 25.46 -7.52 -1.67
N GLU A 216 24.61 -7.93 -2.65
CA GLU A 216 25.08 -8.29 -3.99
C GLU A 216 25.63 -7.07 -4.75
N ASN A 217 25.08 -5.89 -4.52
CA ASN A 217 25.57 -4.65 -5.12
C ASN A 217 26.98 -4.26 -4.61
N LEU A 218 27.36 -4.71 -3.40
CA LEU A 218 28.67 -4.46 -2.82
C LEU A 218 29.71 -5.52 -3.19
N ARG A 219 29.30 -6.66 -3.74
CA ARG A 219 30.24 -7.71 -4.17
C ARG A 219 30.99 -7.32 -5.43
N ASP A 220 32.26 -7.69 -5.50
CA ASP A 220 33.10 -7.47 -6.68
C ASP A 220 32.73 -8.37 -7.86
N SER A 221 32.28 -9.61 -7.57
CA SER A 221 31.82 -10.55 -8.59
C SER A 221 30.30 -10.76 -8.48
N LYS A 222 29.56 -10.19 -9.43
CA LYS A 222 28.08 -10.27 -9.51
C LYS A 222 27.56 -11.50 -10.27
N VAL A 223 28.36 -12.58 -10.31
CA VAL A 223 28.15 -13.71 -11.21
C VAL A 223 26.93 -14.54 -10.85
N LEU A 224 26.63 -14.68 -9.55
CA LEU A 224 25.59 -15.61 -9.10
C LEU A 224 24.17 -15.09 -9.39
N MET A 225 23.93 -13.81 -9.14
CA MET A 225 22.62 -13.18 -9.30
C MET A 225 22.35 -12.78 -10.74
N MET A 226 23.38 -12.31 -11.47
CA MET A 226 23.21 -11.90 -12.88
C MET A 226 22.86 -13.08 -13.80
N ARG A 227 23.32 -14.30 -13.51
CA ARG A 227 23.02 -15.49 -14.33
C ARG A 227 21.53 -15.84 -14.36
N ASN A 228 20.80 -15.62 -13.25
CA ASN A 228 19.40 -15.97 -13.09
C ASN A 228 18.57 -14.77 -12.61
N LEU A 229 18.98 -13.55 -12.96
CA LEU A 229 18.39 -12.32 -12.43
C LEU A 229 16.87 -12.26 -12.65
N ILE A 230 16.38 -12.66 -13.82
CA ILE A 230 14.95 -12.69 -14.12
C ILE A 230 14.19 -13.60 -13.15
N LEU A 231 14.72 -14.80 -12.88
CA LEU A 231 14.10 -15.75 -11.96
C LEU A 231 14.09 -15.22 -10.52
N VAL A 232 15.19 -14.61 -10.08
CA VAL A 232 15.31 -14.03 -8.75
C VAL A 232 14.33 -12.87 -8.58
N VAL A 233 14.27 -11.95 -9.55
CA VAL A 233 13.36 -10.80 -9.51
C VAL A 233 11.90 -11.25 -9.59
N PHE A 234 11.59 -12.26 -10.40
CA PHE A 234 10.26 -12.88 -10.46
C PHE A 234 9.87 -13.44 -9.08
N SER A 235 10.76 -14.22 -8.44
CA SER A 235 10.50 -14.76 -7.09
C SER A 235 10.28 -13.66 -6.04
N PHE A 236 11.06 -12.58 -6.11
CA PHE A 236 10.88 -11.43 -5.21
C PHE A 236 9.56 -10.70 -5.49
N GLY A 237 9.17 -10.55 -6.76
CA GLY A 237 7.87 -10.01 -7.12
C GLY A 237 6.70 -10.80 -6.55
N LEU A 238 6.77 -12.14 -6.61
CA LEU A 238 5.77 -13.02 -5.97
C LEU A 238 5.65 -12.76 -4.46
N LEU A 239 6.79 -12.60 -3.77
CA LEU A 239 6.80 -12.31 -2.32
C LEU A 239 6.18 -10.93 -2.01
N HIS A 240 6.54 -9.90 -2.77
CA HIS A 240 6.02 -8.55 -2.57
C HIS A 240 4.50 -8.47 -2.79
N GLY A 241 3.96 -9.17 -3.80
CA GLY A 241 2.51 -9.21 -4.04
C GLY A 241 1.72 -9.86 -2.91
N LEU A 242 2.31 -10.82 -2.19
CA LEU A 242 1.70 -11.41 -1.00
C LEU A 242 1.67 -10.41 0.18
N GLY A 243 2.64 -9.50 0.28
CA GLY A 243 2.73 -8.51 1.35
C GLY A 243 1.61 -7.47 1.31
N PHE A 244 1.11 -7.12 0.13
CA PHE A 244 0.04 -6.12 -0.02
C PHE A 244 -1.37 -6.71 -0.05
N ALA A 245 -1.50 -8.00 -0.21
CA ALA A 245 -2.79 -8.67 -0.32
C ALA A 245 -3.72 -8.41 0.87
N GLY A 246 -3.17 -8.34 2.09
CA GLY A 246 -3.91 -7.99 3.30
C GLY A 246 -4.46 -6.57 3.27
N ALA A 247 -3.62 -5.60 2.91
CA ALA A 247 -4.02 -4.19 2.82
C ALA A 247 -5.08 -3.96 1.73
N LEU A 248 -4.93 -4.57 0.57
CA LEU A 248 -5.91 -4.44 -0.51
C LEU A 248 -7.26 -5.10 -0.15
N LYS A 249 -7.24 -6.17 0.64
CA LYS A 249 -8.46 -6.77 1.20
C LYS A 249 -9.13 -5.86 2.24
N GLU A 250 -8.34 -5.13 3.02
CA GLU A 250 -8.85 -4.15 3.99
C GLU A 250 -9.38 -2.90 3.29
N ILE A 251 -8.78 -2.46 2.19
CA ILE A 251 -9.27 -1.36 1.33
C ILE A 251 -10.63 -1.73 0.74
N GLY A 252 -10.90 -3.02 0.50
CA GLY A 252 -12.11 -3.53 -0.10
C GLY A 252 -12.09 -3.40 -1.62
N LEU A 253 -12.31 -4.53 -2.28
CA LEU A 253 -12.50 -4.56 -3.73
C LEU A 253 -13.97 -4.78 -4.03
N PRO A 254 -14.55 -4.06 -4.99
CA PRO A 254 -15.94 -4.29 -5.39
C PRO A 254 -16.07 -5.71 -5.90
N GLN A 255 -16.96 -6.50 -5.29
CA GLN A 255 -17.11 -7.92 -5.62
C GLN A 255 -17.44 -8.17 -7.10
N SER A 256 -18.13 -7.21 -7.73
CA SER A 256 -18.52 -7.29 -9.15
C SER A 256 -17.39 -7.01 -10.14
N ASN A 257 -16.30 -6.32 -9.74
CA ASN A 257 -15.27 -5.80 -10.66
C ASN A 257 -13.82 -5.93 -10.15
N GLN A 258 -13.55 -6.95 -9.32
CA GLN A 258 -12.22 -7.18 -8.75
C GLN A 258 -11.11 -7.24 -9.80
N PHE A 259 -11.38 -7.87 -10.95
CA PHE A 259 -10.39 -7.97 -12.04
C PHE A 259 -10.01 -6.61 -12.61
N SER A 260 -10.98 -5.73 -12.89
CA SER A 260 -10.73 -4.39 -13.42
C SER A 260 -10.01 -3.50 -12.40
N ALA A 261 -10.39 -3.59 -11.12
CA ALA A 261 -9.72 -2.89 -10.03
C ALA A 261 -8.26 -3.30 -9.90
N LEU A 262 -7.97 -4.61 -9.91
CA LEU A 262 -6.61 -5.13 -9.89
C LEU A 262 -5.79 -4.71 -11.11
N LEU A 263 -6.38 -4.72 -12.30
CA LEU A 263 -5.71 -4.29 -13.53
C LEU A 263 -5.30 -2.82 -13.42
N LEU A 264 -6.23 -1.94 -13.03
CA LEU A 264 -5.97 -0.51 -12.86
C LEU A 264 -4.93 -0.25 -11.76
N PHE A 265 -5.00 -0.96 -10.64
CA PHE A 265 -4.00 -0.90 -9.58
C PHE A 265 -2.59 -1.22 -10.12
N ASN A 266 -2.44 -2.32 -10.88
CA ASN A 266 -1.16 -2.71 -11.43
C ASN A 266 -0.65 -1.73 -12.51
N ILE A 267 -1.54 -1.13 -13.29
CA ILE A 267 -1.17 -0.04 -14.21
C ILE A 267 -0.66 1.18 -13.43
N GLY A 268 -1.34 1.55 -12.35
CA GLY A 268 -0.91 2.63 -11.45
C GLY A 268 0.47 2.38 -10.87
N LEU A 269 0.72 1.17 -10.40
CA LEU A 269 2.00 0.72 -9.88
C LEU A 269 3.12 0.81 -10.94
N GLU A 270 2.89 0.33 -12.16
CA GLU A 270 3.86 0.43 -13.27
C GLU A 270 4.18 1.90 -13.62
N LEU A 271 3.16 2.77 -13.65
CA LEU A 271 3.35 4.21 -13.89
C LEU A 271 4.20 4.85 -12.80
N ALA A 272 3.94 4.54 -11.53
CA ALA A 272 4.74 5.02 -10.41
C ALA A 272 6.19 4.54 -10.48
N GLN A 273 6.42 3.28 -10.86
CA GLN A 273 7.78 2.74 -11.08
C GLN A 273 8.52 3.53 -12.14
N LEU A 274 7.89 3.83 -13.27
CA LEU A 274 8.51 4.60 -14.33
C LEU A 274 8.88 6.02 -13.87
N THR A 275 8.06 6.67 -13.05
CA THR A 275 8.36 8.00 -12.50
C THR A 275 9.56 7.99 -11.56
N ILE A 276 9.83 6.89 -10.86
CA ILE A 276 10.98 6.73 -9.96
C ILE A 276 12.25 6.32 -10.72
N VAL A 277 12.12 5.43 -11.70
CA VAL A 277 13.24 4.86 -12.45
C VAL A 277 14.03 5.93 -13.20
N VAL A 278 13.35 6.86 -13.85
CA VAL A 278 13.99 7.89 -14.65
C VAL A 278 14.94 8.78 -13.83
N PRO A 279 14.50 9.42 -12.72
CA PRO A 279 15.40 10.24 -11.91
C PRO A 279 16.52 9.43 -11.24
N ILE A 280 16.26 8.18 -10.82
CA ILE A 280 17.31 7.33 -10.24
C ILE A 280 18.38 6.99 -11.28
N LEU A 281 18.03 6.59 -12.50
CA LEU A 281 19.00 6.31 -13.55
C LEU A 281 19.81 7.56 -13.93
N LEU A 282 19.18 8.73 -13.92
CA LEU A 282 19.86 10.00 -14.13
C LEU A 282 20.86 10.30 -13.01
N ALA A 283 20.45 10.14 -11.75
CA ALA A 283 21.29 10.31 -10.58
C ALA A 283 22.49 9.34 -10.58
N LEU A 284 22.25 8.07 -10.92
CA LEU A 284 23.31 7.06 -11.06
C LEU A 284 24.33 7.42 -12.15
N ARG A 285 23.86 8.00 -13.26
CA ARG A 285 24.75 8.45 -14.34
C ARG A 285 25.61 9.63 -13.91
N ILE A 286 25.04 10.58 -13.15
CA ILE A 286 25.74 11.76 -12.64
C ILE A 286 26.77 11.34 -11.58
N THR A 287 26.38 10.57 -10.57
CA THR A 287 27.26 10.12 -9.48
C THR A 287 28.42 9.26 -9.98
N LYS A 288 28.17 8.44 -11.01
CA LYS A 288 29.22 7.67 -11.66
C LYS A 288 30.27 8.55 -12.34
N ARG A 289 29.85 9.69 -12.94
CA ARG A 289 30.77 10.65 -13.60
C ARG A 289 31.65 11.40 -12.59
N MET A 290 31.18 11.56 -11.35
CA MET A 290 31.93 12.26 -10.31
C MET A 290 33.10 11.43 -9.76
N GLU A 291 33.24 10.14 -10.15
CA GLU A 291 34.29 9.20 -9.71
C GLU A 291 34.43 9.05 -8.17
N ASN A 292 33.46 9.58 -7.44
CA ASN A 292 33.43 9.48 -5.98
C ASN A 292 32.77 8.16 -5.56
N LYS A 293 33.60 7.18 -5.21
CA LYS A 293 33.16 5.85 -4.80
C LYS A 293 32.25 5.90 -3.57
N LEU A 294 32.54 6.79 -2.62
CA LEU A 294 31.73 6.92 -1.40
C LEU A 294 30.31 7.43 -1.73
N LEU A 295 30.22 8.49 -2.54
CA LEU A 295 28.92 9.04 -2.98
C LEU A 295 28.11 8.02 -3.78
N PHE A 296 28.79 7.23 -4.62
CA PHE A 296 28.13 6.21 -5.42
C PHE A 296 27.64 5.02 -4.57
N GLN A 297 28.36 4.62 -3.52
CA GLN A 297 28.03 3.47 -2.68
C GLN A 297 27.14 3.83 -1.48
N SER A 298 27.06 5.11 -1.08
CA SER A 298 26.30 5.52 0.12
C SER A 298 24.82 5.11 0.08
N PRO A 299 24.07 5.19 -1.04
CA PRO A 299 22.68 4.72 -1.08
C PRO A 299 22.55 3.21 -0.89
N ILE A 300 23.55 2.42 -1.34
CA ILE A 300 23.53 0.96 -1.14
C ILE A 300 23.69 0.62 0.35
N TYR A 301 24.64 1.27 1.03
CA TYR A 301 24.83 1.07 2.48
C TYR A 301 23.61 1.53 3.27
N LEU A 302 23.05 2.70 2.93
CA LEU A 302 21.87 3.24 3.60
C LEU A 302 20.67 2.30 3.44
N SER A 303 20.39 1.85 2.22
CA SER A 303 19.29 0.90 1.95
C SER A 303 19.51 -0.43 2.68
N GLY A 304 20.75 -0.95 2.69
CA GLY A 304 21.09 -2.18 3.39
C GLY A 304 20.91 -2.07 4.91
N VAL A 305 21.29 -0.92 5.51
CA VAL A 305 21.10 -0.68 6.96
C VAL A 305 19.63 -0.58 7.32
N ILE A 306 18.86 0.21 6.57
CA ILE A 306 17.42 0.36 6.81
C ILE A 306 16.70 -0.99 6.67
N ALA A 307 16.96 -1.72 5.60
CA ALA A 307 16.35 -3.02 5.36
C ALA A 307 16.77 -4.08 6.40
N SER A 308 18.03 -4.06 6.88
CA SER A 308 18.49 -4.95 7.96
C SER A 308 17.76 -4.65 9.27
N TYR A 309 17.57 -3.37 9.58
CA TYR A 309 16.81 -2.95 10.75
C TYR A 309 15.35 -3.48 10.66
N TRP A 310 14.66 -3.26 9.55
CA TRP A 310 13.30 -3.77 9.33
C TRP A 310 13.23 -5.29 9.41
N PHE A 311 14.21 -6.00 8.83
CA PHE A 311 14.26 -7.45 8.88
C PHE A 311 14.36 -7.97 10.32
N ILE A 312 15.22 -7.38 11.13
CA ILE A 312 15.40 -7.75 12.54
C ILE A 312 14.14 -7.41 13.34
N ASP A 313 13.61 -6.20 13.19
CA ASP A 313 12.46 -5.71 13.93
C ASP A 313 11.19 -6.55 13.65
N ARG A 314 10.89 -6.79 12.38
CA ARG A 314 9.74 -7.62 11.95
C ARG A 314 9.91 -9.08 12.38
N THR A 315 11.13 -9.63 12.28
CA THR A 315 11.42 -11.00 12.75
C THR A 315 11.28 -11.11 14.26
N TRP A 316 11.76 -10.10 15.00
CA TRP A 316 11.61 -10.06 16.45
C TRP A 316 10.13 -9.99 16.87
N GLY A 317 9.32 -9.18 16.19
CA GLY A 317 7.88 -9.12 16.41
C GLY A 317 7.15 -10.47 16.24
N ILE A 318 7.67 -11.35 15.36
CA ILE A 318 7.13 -12.69 15.14
C ILE A 318 7.58 -13.66 16.25
N VAL A 319 8.85 -13.58 16.64
CA VAL A 319 9.47 -14.57 17.55
C VAL A 319 9.21 -14.25 19.03
N SER A 320 9.18 -12.97 19.40
CA SER A 320 9.03 -12.55 20.80
C SER A 320 7.77 -13.07 21.49
N PRO A 321 6.57 -13.15 20.86
CA PRO A 321 5.40 -13.75 21.50
C PRO A 321 5.50 -15.27 21.70
N LEU A 322 6.42 -15.95 20.98
CA LEU A 322 6.64 -17.40 21.11
C LEU A 322 7.60 -17.75 22.26
N LEU A 323 8.28 -16.74 22.81
CA LEU A 323 9.27 -16.91 23.90
C LEU A 323 8.67 -16.62 25.29
N ILE A 324 7.43 -16.13 25.33
CA ILE A 324 6.66 -15.84 26.57
C ILE A 324 5.61 -16.94 26.78
#